data_b2c7a49888fd3893279c03e3980eea1f
#
_entry.id   b2c7a49888fd3893279c03e3980eea1f
#
_cell.length_a   1.000
_cell.length_b   1.000
_cell.length_c   1.000
_cell.angle_alpha   90.00
_cell.angle_beta   90.00
_cell.angle_gamma   90.00
#
_symmetry.space_group_name_H-M   'P 1'
#
loop_
_entity.id
_entity.type
_entity.pdbx_description
1 polymer ?
#
loop_
_entity_poly.entity_id
_entity_poly.type
_entity_poly.pdbx_seq_one_letter_code
_entity_poly.pdbx_strand_id
1 'polypeptide(L)'
;ETAIFGKSLCDFEASNFDDLPKVDDNTDMLKISDLIKYKGTDKQQTEEDKIDTFQPIMDFTNFLLIVLKLTRIEEKCFDPTSFNLDDKELIHEFDKVKVDKGFVKRFGFNLLMAKYFLDNYIVHHSNEDDTIENNPWKLQYWQKEGKKGYLKNLDGESDTHNKLVQLLSMFEVSFTARQRKNYLFYCLLYLFRYDDWDIDINKYYGFLVGLADKYFKD
;
A
#
# COMPACT_ATOMS: atom_id res chain seq x y z
N GLU A 1 2.96 -3.87 14.28
CA GLU A 1 3.62 -2.65 13.77
C GLU A 1 4.98 -3.01 13.20
N THR A 2 5.17 -2.77 11.94
CA THR A 2 6.47 -2.99 11.29
C THR A 2 7.33 -1.76 11.60
N ALA A 3 8.38 -1.94 12.39
CA ALA A 3 9.33 -0.87 12.62
C ALA A 3 10.15 -0.65 11.35
N ILE A 4 10.07 0.55 10.79
CA ILE A 4 10.89 0.98 9.67
C ILE A 4 12.01 1.84 10.25
N PHE A 5 13.26 1.45 10.01
CA PHE A 5 14.44 2.15 10.54
C PHE A 5 14.42 2.35 12.07
N GLY A 6 13.86 1.38 12.82
CA GLY A 6 13.79 1.44 14.28
C GLY A 6 12.66 2.32 14.83
N LYS A 7 11.82 2.91 13.98
CA LYS A 7 10.63 3.69 14.35
C LYS A 7 9.35 3.01 13.85
N SER A 8 8.26 3.17 14.57
CA SER A 8 6.93 2.82 14.06
C SER A 8 6.57 3.70 12.87
N LEU A 9 5.80 3.19 11.93
CA LEU A 9 5.39 3.97 10.76
C LEU A 9 4.54 5.18 11.16
N CYS A 10 3.72 5.07 12.21
CA CYS A 10 2.93 6.18 12.74
C CYS A 10 3.76 7.30 13.38
N ASP A 11 5.02 7.01 13.76
CA ASP A 11 5.95 8.02 14.28
C ASP A 11 6.81 8.65 13.17
N PHE A 12 6.56 8.26 11.93
CA PHE A 12 7.39 8.63 10.79
C PHE A 12 6.76 9.78 10.02
N GLU A 13 7.37 10.95 10.10
CA GLU A 13 7.00 12.14 9.35
C GLU A 13 8.03 12.46 8.27
N ALA A 14 7.62 13.17 7.21
CA ALA A 14 8.52 13.56 6.14
C ALA A 14 9.74 14.38 6.61
N SER A 15 9.58 15.14 7.70
CA SER A 15 10.67 15.89 8.35
C SER A 15 11.69 15.00 9.04
N ASN A 16 11.32 13.79 9.43
CA ASN A 16 12.17 12.85 10.16
C ASN A 16 13.17 12.09 9.27
N PHE A 17 13.14 12.30 7.97
CA PHE A 17 14.09 11.66 7.05
C PHE A 17 15.56 12.02 7.34
N ASP A 18 15.81 13.21 7.91
CA ASP A 18 17.16 13.62 8.28
C ASP A 18 17.67 12.91 9.57
N ASP A 19 16.74 12.32 10.36
CA ASP A 19 17.03 11.56 11.58
C ASP A 19 17.28 10.07 11.30
N LEU A 20 17.17 9.63 10.05
CA LEU A 20 17.51 8.27 9.68
C LEU A 20 18.97 8.00 9.99
N PRO A 21 19.31 6.80 10.53
CA PRO A 21 20.70 6.44 10.75
C PRO A 21 21.47 6.63 9.44
N LYS A 22 22.47 7.51 9.48
CA LYS A 22 23.39 7.65 8.37
C LYS A 22 24.10 6.32 8.24
N VAL A 23 23.99 5.71 7.06
CA VAL A 23 24.82 4.55 6.73
C VAL A 23 26.25 5.05 6.83
N ASP A 24 27.03 4.48 7.76
CA ASP A 24 28.44 4.82 7.87
C ASP A 24 29.07 4.58 6.51
N ASP A 25 29.74 5.59 5.95
CA ASP A 25 30.43 5.54 4.66
C ASP A 25 31.52 4.44 4.60
N ASN A 26 31.78 3.74 5.70
CA ASN A 26 32.70 2.62 5.83
C ASN A 26 32.07 1.23 5.62
N THR A 27 30.76 1.13 5.42
CA THR A 27 30.21 -0.12 4.90
C THR A 27 30.58 -0.21 3.43
N ASP A 28 31.43 -1.17 3.06
CA ASP A 28 31.74 -1.52 1.68
C ASP A 28 30.43 -1.52 0.89
N MET A 29 30.28 -0.53 0.00
CA MET A 29 29.09 -0.40 -0.85
C MET A 29 28.99 -1.68 -1.65
N LEU A 30 28.11 -2.58 -1.23
CA LEU A 30 27.77 -3.79 -1.97
C LEU A 30 27.35 -3.34 -3.37
N LYS A 31 28.19 -3.63 -4.35
CA LYS A 31 27.86 -3.34 -5.74
C LYS A 31 26.66 -4.20 -6.13
N ILE A 32 25.80 -3.67 -6.97
CA ILE A 32 24.63 -4.41 -7.52
C ILE A 32 25.08 -5.77 -8.07
N SER A 33 26.29 -5.86 -8.66
CA SER A 33 26.92 -7.11 -9.10
C SER A 33 27.15 -8.13 -7.99
N ASP A 34 27.34 -7.69 -6.76
CA ASP A 34 27.58 -8.58 -5.62
C ASP A 34 26.26 -9.04 -5.00
N LEU A 35 25.22 -8.19 -5.05
CA LEU A 35 23.84 -8.55 -4.70
C LEU A 35 23.27 -9.62 -5.66
N ILE A 36 23.56 -9.50 -6.95
CA ILE A 36 23.14 -10.52 -7.96
C ILE A 36 23.83 -11.86 -7.73
N LYS A 37 25.07 -11.86 -7.22
CA LYS A 37 25.83 -13.07 -6.91
C LYS A 37 25.46 -13.70 -5.56
N TYR A 38 24.74 -12.97 -4.72
CA TYR A 38 24.29 -13.47 -3.42
C TYR A 38 23.21 -14.53 -3.66
N LYS A 39 23.63 -15.78 -3.77
CA LYS A 39 22.76 -16.93 -3.62
C LYS A 39 22.40 -16.99 -2.15
N GLY A 40 21.16 -16.61 -1.81
CA GLY A 40 20.64 -16.79 -0.47
C GLY A 40 20.97 -18.21 0.00
N THR A 41 21.57 -18.32 1.17
CA THR A 41 21.68 -19.64 1.84
C THR A 41 20.28 -20.20 1.94
N ASP A 42 20.08 -21.45 1.51
CA ASP A 42 18.82 -22.18 1.70
C ASP A 42 18.46 -22.13 3.20
N LYS A 43 17.67 -21.14 3.57
CA LYS A 43 17.05 -21.09 4.88
C LYS A 43 15.96 -22.14 4.85
N GLN A 44 15.98 -23.05 5.81
CA GLN A 44 14.81 -23.87 6.12
C GLN A 44 13.62 -22.90 6.23
N GLN A 45 12.56 -23.17 5.45
CA GLN A 45 11.32 -22.42 5.49
C GLN A 45 10.83 -22.34 6.93
N THR A 46 10.96 -21.19 7.51
CA THR A 46 10.37 -20.88 8.80
C THR A 46 8.92 -20.43 8.59
N GLU A 47 8.08 -20.47 9.62
CA GLU A 47 6.68 -20.04 9.51
C GLU A 47 6.54 -18.60 9.00
N GLU A 48 7.60 -17.79 9.04
CA GLU A 48 7.70 -16.45 8.44
C GLU A 48 7.67 -16.47 6.91
N ASP A 49 8.06 -17.59 6.27
CA ASP A 49 8.04 -17.74 4.79
C ASP A 49 6.62 -17.94 4.23
N LYS A 50 5.60 -18.13 5.10
CA LYS A 50 4.19 -18.24 4.69
C LYS A 50 3.53 -16.89 4.37
N ILE A 51 4.22 -15.78 4.60
CA ILE A 51 3.68 -14.42 4.37
C ILE A 51 3.59 -14.11 2.87
N ASP A 52 4.33 -14.81 2.01
CA ASP A 52 4.32 -14.64 0.56
C ASP A 52 3.11 -15.30 -0.15
N THR A 53 2.09 -15.72 0.59
CA THR A 53 0.88 -16.34 0.03
C THR A 53 -0.10 -15.33 -0.58
N PHE A 54 0.09 -14.03 -0.34
CA PHE A 54 -0.77 -12.99 -0.89
C PHE A 54 -0.31 -12.52 -2.27
N GLN A 55 -1.21 -12.55 -3.24
CA GLN A 55 -0.96 -11.93 -4.53
C GLN A 55 -1.11 -10.42 -4.43
N PRO A 56 -0.16 -9.64 -5.00
CA PRO A 56 -0.33 -8.19 -5.08
C PRO A 56 -1.53 -7.85 -5.97
N ILE A 57 -2.40 -6.98 -5.49
CA ILE A 57 -3.60 -6.53 -6.23
C ILE A 57 -3.28 -5.58 -7.38
N MET A 58 -2.06 -5.03 -7.41
CA MET A 58 -1.55 -4.19 -8.49
C MET A 58 -0.06 -4.41 -8.70
N ASP A 59 0.42 -4.12 -9.88
CA ASP A 59 1.84 -4.11 -10.17
C ASP A 59 2.54 -2.86 -9.57
N PHE A 60 3.85 -2.96 -9.42
CA PHE A 60 4.66 -1.92 -8.79
C PHE A 60 4.66 -0.61 -9.58
N THR A 61 4.58 -0.68 -10.91
CA THR A 61 4.54 0.49 -11.80
C THR A 61 3.26 1.32 -11.55
N ASN A 62 2.12 0.66 -11.48
CA ASN A 62 0.85 1.32 -11.19
C ASN A 62 0.81 1.86 -9.76
N PHE A 63 1.40 1.15 -8.81
CA PHE A 63 1.54 1.64 -7.45
C PHE A 63 2.35 2.94 -7.39
N LEU A 64 3.50 3.01 -8.08
CA LEU A 64 4.31 4.23 -8.18
C LEU A 64 3.54 5.41 -8.80
N LEU A 65 2.74 5.16 -9.86
CA LEU A 65 1.90 6.18 -10.47
C LEU A 65 0.83 6.72 -9.51
N ILE A 66 0.20 5.84 -8.75
CA ILE A 66 -0.78 6.27 -7.74
C ILE A 66 -0.10 7.13 -6.66
N VAL A 67 1.06 6.72 -6.16
CA VAL A 67 1.81 7.48 -5.16
C VAL A 67 2.27 8.84 -5.73
N LEU A 68 2.71 8.86 -6.99
CA LEU A 68 3.06 10.12 -7.65
C LEU A 68 1.86 11.06 -7.74
N LYS A 69 0.71 10.55 -8.15
CA LYS A 69 -0.54 11.32 -8.21
C LYS A 69 -0.94 11.86 -6.84
N LEU A 70 -0.87 11.03 -5.79
CA LEU A 70 -1.13 11.44 -4.40
C LEU A 70 -0.16 12.53 -3.94
N THR A 71 1.13 12.40 -4.26
CA THR A 71 2.15 13.39 -3.87
C THR A 71 1.93 14.74 -4.52
N ARG A 72 1.37 14.77 -5.73
CA ARG A 72 1.15 16.00 -6.50
C ARG A 72 -0.22 16.64 -6.29
N ILE A 73 -1.17 15.94 -5.67
CA ILE A 73 -2.57 16.40 -5.58
C ILE A 73 -2.72 17.76 -4.86
N GLU A 74 -1.78 18.13 -4.02
CA GLU A 74 -1.75 19.40 -3.30
C GLU A 74 -1.00 20.51 -4.04
N GLU A 75 -0.37 20.20 -5.17
CA GLU A 75 0.32 21.18 -6.00
C GLU A 75 -0.70 22.08 -6.69
N LYS A 76 -0.54 23.42 -6.56
CA LYS A 76 -1.51 24.40 -7.09
C LYS A 76 -1.76 24.32 -8.59
N CYS A 77 -0.79 23.83 -9.36
CA CYS A 77 -0.86 23.73 -10.82
C CYS A 77 -1.10 22.31 -11.32
N PHE A 78 -1.37 21.35 -10.41
CA PHE A 78 -1.60 19.97 -10.79
C PHE A 78 -3.09 19.75 -11.10
N ASP A 79 -3.35 19.22 -12.30
CA ASP A 79 -4.68 18.75 -12.68
C ASP A 79 -4.75 17.23 -12.56
N PRO A 80 -5.44 16.70 -11.52
CA PRO A 80 -5.58 15.27 -11.31
C PRO A 80 -6.32 14.54 -12.44
N THR A 81 -7.12 15.26 -13.24
CA THR A 81 -7.93 14.66 -14.32
C THR A 81 -7.09 14.35 -15.55
N SER A 82 -6.04 15.14 -15.79
CA SER A 82 -5.10 14.96 -16.90
C SER A 82 -4.03 13.90 -16.60
N PHE A 83 -3.90 13.45 -15.34
CA PHE A 83 -2.87 12.49 -14.95
C PHE A 83 -3.29 11.06 -15.34
N ASN A 84 -2.41 10.41 -16.11
CA ASN A 84 -2.67 9.07 -16.61
C ASN A 84 -2.09 7.99 -15.68
N LEU A 85 -2.92 7.01 -15.31
CA LEU A 85 -2.53 5.84 -14.51
C LEU A 85 -2.16 4.62 -15.36
N ASP A 86 -1.88 4.81 -16.66
CA ASP A 86 -1.36 3.73 -17.51
C ASP A 86 0.11 3.47 -17.17
N ASP A 87 0.48 2.22 -16.98
CA ASP A 87 1.85 1.80 -16.65
C ASP A 87 2.89 2.27 -17.67
N LYS A 88 2.50 2.41 -18.94
CA LYS A 88 3.35 2.93 -20.03
C LYS A 88 3.72 4.40 -19.85
N GLU A 89 2.92 5.13 -19.10
CA GLU A 89 3.10 6.58 -18.88
C GLU A 89 3.99 6.89 -17.65
N LEU A 90 4.53 5.88 -16.96
CA LEU A 90 5.32 6.09 -15.74
C LEU A 90 6.43 7.12 -15.94
N ILE A 91 7.29 6.92 -16.93
CA ILE A 91 8.43 7.80 -17.17
C ILE A 91 7.93 9.19 -17.57
N HIS A 92 6.94 9.25 -18.46
CA HIS A 92 6.36 10.52 -18.92
C HIS A 92 5.75 11.34 -17.76
N GLU A 93 5.08 10.70 -16.83
CA GLU A 93 4.50 11.38 -15.66
C GLU A 93 5.58 11.85 -14.66
N PHE A 94 6.66 11.08 -14.49
CA PHE A 94 7.81 11.52 -13.69
C PHE A 94 8.61 12.65 -14.34
N ASP A 95 8.75 12.67 -15.66
CA ASP A 95 9.44 13.74 -16.40
C ASP A 95 8.76 15.11 -16.24
N LYS A 96 7.46 15.14 -15.94
CA LYS A 96 6.71 16.37 -15.64
C LYS A 96 7.02 16.97 -14.26
N VAL A 97 7.78 16.26 -13.43
CA VAL A 97 8.03 16.65 -12.05
C VAL A 97 9.44 17.22 -11.90
N LYS A 98 9.55 18.36 -11.23
CA LYS A 98 10.84 18.83 -10.77
C LYS A 98 11.29 18.03 -9.55
N VAL A 99 12.22 17.10 -9.77
CA VAL A 99 12.78 16.28 -8.71
C VAL A 99 13.83 17.08 -7.93
N ASP A 100 13.46 17.50 -6.74
CA ASP A 100 14.35 18.12 -5.76
C ASP A 100 14.37 17.32 -4.44
N LYS A 101 15.21 17.71 -3.48
CA LYS A 101 15.31 17.04 -2.18
C LYS A 101 13.97 17.01 -1.44
N GLY A 102 13.18 18.07 -1.55
CA GLY A 102 11.85 18.17 -0.92
C GLY A 102 10.85 17.19 -1.54
N PHE A 103 10.83 17.11 -2.88
CA PHE A 103 10.00 16.14 -3.58
C PHE A 103 10.37 14.70 -3.20
N VAL A 104 11.68 14.37 -3.21
CA VAL A 104 12.13 13.00 -2.87
C VAL A 104 11.70 12.61 -1.45
N LYS A 105 11.82 13.52 -0.49
CA LYS A 105 11.36 13.27 0.88
C LYS A 105 9.85 13.01 0.95
N ARG A 106 9.04 13.90 0.35
CA ARG A 106 7.58 13.74 0.33
C ARG A 106 7.16 12.48 -0.39
N PHE A 107 7.73 12.22 -1.58
CA PHE A 107 7.41 11.02 -2.35
C PHE A 107 7.77 9.74 -1.60
N GLY A 108 8.97 9.68 -0.99
CA GLY A 108 9.40 8.52 -0.19
C GLY A 108 8.51 8.29 1.03
N PHE A 109 8.12 9.34 1.74
CA PHE A 109 7.17 9.26 2.84
C PHE A 109 5.80 8.76 2.37
N ASN A 110 5.27 9.36 1.29
CA ASN A 110 3.98 8.96 0.74
C ASN A 110 3.99 7.52 0.19
N LEU A 111 5.14 7.06 -0.32
CA LEU A 111 5.32 5.67 -0.76
C LEU A 111 5.14 4.69 0.41
N LEU A 112 5.80 4.95 1.54
CA LEU A 112 5.69 4.13 2.74
C LEU A 112 4.27 4.17 3.32
N MET A 113 3.66 5.35 3.36
CA MET A 113 2.31 5.55 3.86
C MET A 113 1.27 4.85 2.96
N ALA A 114 1.40 4.99 1.64
CA ALA A 114 0.53 4.30 0.68
C ALA A 114 0.66 2.77 0.79
N LYS A 115 1.88 2.27 0.96
CA LYS A 115 2.12 0.82 1.18
C LYS A 115 1.45 0.34 2.46
N TYR A 116 1.59 1.10 3.55
CA TYR A 116 0.92 0.80 4.81
C TYR A 116 -0.60 0.72 4.64
N PHE A 117 -1.23 1.71 4.01
CA PHE A 117 -2.68 1.70 3.78
C PHE A 117 -3.11 0.59 2.84
N LEU A 118 -2.34 0.33 1.78
CA LEU A 118 -2.62 -0.76 0.85
C LEU A 118 -2.64 -2.11 1.57
N ASP A 119 -1.66 -2.35 2.45
CA ASP A 119 -1.52 -3.63 3.15
C ASP A 119 -2.56 -3.82 4.26
N ASN A 120 -3.04 -2.73 4.88
CA ASN A 120 -3.89 -2.84 6.07
C ASN A 120 -5.38 -2.56 5.79
N TYR A 121 -5.71 -1.80 4.74
CA TYR A 121 -7.08 -1.33 4.49
C TYR A 121 -7.65 -1.73 3.13
N ILE A 122 -6.88 -2.46 2.32
CA ILE A 122 -7.34 -3.01 1.04
C ILE A 122 -7.24 -4.54 1.10
N VAL A 123 -8.21 -5.23 0.48
CA VAL A 123 -8.23 -6.69 0.47
C VAL A 123 -7.06 -7.28 -0.32
N HIS A 124 -6.61 -8.44 0.10
CA HIS A 124 -5.61 -9.25 -0.58
C HIS A 124 -6.23 -10.58 -1.00
N HIS A 125 -5.78 -11.12 -2.12
CA HIS A 125 -6.15 -12.48 -2.53
C HIS A 125 -5.16 -13.45 -1.90
N SER A 126 -5.68 -14.41 -1.12
CA SER A 126 -4.87 -15.48 -0.53
C SER A 126 -4.84 -16.68 -1.48
N ASN A 127 -3.65 -17.26 -1.66
CA ASN A 127 -3.47 -18.51 -2.40
C ASN A 127 -3.63 -19.76 -1.52
N GLU A 128 -3.97 -19.59 -0.24
CA GLU A 128 -4.20 -20.72 0.65
C GLU A 128 -5.51 -21.40 0.30
N ASP A 129 -5.39 -22.67 -0.10
CA ASP A 129 -6.46 -23.64 -0.41
C ASP A 129 -7.82 -23.04 -0.81
N ASP A 130 -8.11 -23.08 -2.11
CA ASP A 130 -9.41 -22.79 -2.73
C ASP A 130 -10.49 -23.82 -2.29
N THR A 131 -10.61 -24.13 -1.01
CA THR A 131 -11.77 -24.84 -0.52
C THR A 131 -12.94 -23.85 -0.51
N ILE A 132 -14.08 -24.30 -1.06
CA ILE A 132 -15.31 -23.52 -1.21
C ILE A 132 -15.78 -22.84 0.11
N GLU A 133 -15.26 -23.28 1.24
CA GLU A 133 -15.61 -22.77 2.57
C GLU A 133 -14.78 -21.53 2.99
N ASN A 134 -13.65 -21.26 2.35
CA ASN A 134 -12.78 -20.15 2.71
C ASN A 134 -12.85 -19.03 1.67
N ASN A 135 -13.35 -17.86 2.07
CA ASN A 135 -13.28 -16.67 1.24
C ASN A 135 -11.79 -16.37 0.92
N PRO A 136 -11.37 -16.36 -0.37
CA PRO A 136 -9.97 -16.09 -0.74
C PRO A 136 -9.56 -14.64 -0.46
N TRP A 137 -10.52 -13.74 -0.29
CA TRP A 137 -10.27 -12.34 -0.01
C TRP A 137 -10.11 -12.11 1.47
N LYS A 138 -8.97 -11.55 1.86
CA LYS A 138 -8.61 -11.24 3.25
C LYS A 138 -8.34 -9.75 3.41
N LEU A 139 -8.78 -9.21 4.54
CA LEU A 139 -8.49 -7.86 5.00
C LEU A 139 -7.80 -7.97 6.35
N GLN A 140 -6.49 -8.12 6.33
CA GLN A 140 -5.69 -8.47 7.49
C GLN A 140 -4.44 -7.61 7.55
N TYR A 141 -3.97 -7.35 8.75
CA TYR A 141 -2.71 -6.67 9.00
C TYR A 141 -1.79 -7.54 9.86
N TRP A 142 -0.50 -7.28 9.73
CA TRP A 142 0.51 -7.97 10.51
C TRP A 142 0.61 -7.37 11.91
N GLN A 143 0.39 -8.19 12.93
CA GLN A 143 0.58 -7.83 14.34
C GLN A 143 1.72 -8.63 14.94
N LYS A 144 2.64 -7.95 15.62
CA LYS A 144 3.74 -8.57 16.36
C LYS A 144 3.44 -8.54 17.85
N GLU A 145 3.47 -9.69 18.49
CA GLU A 145 3.33 -9.83 19.93
C GLU A 145 4.54 -10.56 20.50
N GLY A 146 5.41 -9.82 21.18
CA GLY A 146 6.69 -10.34 21.66
C GLY A 146 7.61 -10.75 20.50
N LYS A 147 7.94 -12.05 20.42
CA LYS A 147 8.79 -12.64 19.35
C LYS A 147 7.97 -13.27 18.21
N LYS A 148 6.67 -13.37 18.36
CA LYS A 148 5.78 -13.99 17.36
C LYS A 148 5.01 -12.92 16.60
N GLY A 149 4.89 -13.10 15.28
CA GLY A 149 4.04 -12.29 14.44
C GLY A 149 2.88 -13.12 13.89
N TYR A 150 1.74 -12.51 13.70
CA TYR A 150 0.56 -13.17 13.13
C TYR A 150 -0.31 -12.16 12.37
N LEU A 151 -1.10 -12.68 11.42
CA LEU A 151 -2.08 -11.89 10.70
C LEU A 151 -3.36 -11.77 11.53
N LYS A 152 -3.90 -10.56 11.61
CA LYS A 152 -5.13 -10.26 12.33
C LYS A 152 -6.11 -9.52 11.43
N ASN A 153 -7.38 -9.88 11.50
CA ASN A 153 -8.44 -9.16 10.79
C ASN A 153 -8.54 -7.72 11.27
N LEU A 154 -8.78 -6.79 10.35
CA LEU A 154 -8.75 -5.34 10.61
C LEU A 154 -9.68 -4.91 11.75
N ASP A 155 -10.86 -5.47 11.85
CA ASP A 155 -11.86 -5.17 12.88
C ASP A 155 -12.38 -6.46 13.54
N GLY A 156 -11.48 -7.42 13.73
CA GLY A 156 -11.84 -8.74 14.26
C GLY A 156 -12.84 -9.47 13.35
N GLU A 157 -13.86 -10.07 13.93
CA GLU A 157 -14.94 -10.78 13.23
C GLU A 157 -16.25 -9.95 13.22
N SER A 158 -16.13 -8.63 13.14
CA SER A 158 -17.30 -7.74 13.13
C SER A 158 -18.11 -7.85 11.82
N ASP A 159 -19.39 -7.51 11.89
CA ASP A 159 -20.26 -7.41 10.72
C ASP A 159 -19.73 -6.35 9.74
N THR A 160 -19.15 -5.26 10.23
CA THR A 160 -18.52 -4.22 9.42
C THR A 160 -17.30 -4.76 8.68
N HIS A 161 -16.45 -5.58 9.33
CA HIS A 161 -15.32 -6.22 8.66
C HIS A 161 -15.77 -7.07 7.48
N ASN A 162 -16.77 -7.93 7.68
CA ASN A 162 -17.31 -8.79 6.63
C ASN A 162 -17.87 -7.97 5.45
N LYS A 163 -18.59 -6.89 5.74
CA LYS A 163 -19.10 -5.97 4.71
C LYS A 163 -17.98 -5.26 3.94
N LEU A 164 -16.90 -4.86 4.63
CA LEU A 164 -15.73 -4.28 3.99
C LEU A 164 -15.07 -5.27 3.03
N VAL A 165 -14.83 -6.51 3.48
CA VAL A 165 -14.24 -7.56 2.63
C VAL A 165 -15.11 -7.80 1.41
N GLN A 166 -16.43 -7.93 1.57
CA GLN A 166 -17.36 -8.13 0.45
C GLN A 166 -17.33 -6.96 -0.54
N LEU A 167 -17.34 -5.72 -0.06
CA LEU A 167 -17.38 -4.54 -0.92
C LEU A 167 -16.08 -4.34 -1.67
N LEU A 168 -14.94 -4.48 -0.99
CA LEU A 168 -13.62 -4.36 -1.61
C LEU A 168 -13.36 -5.48 -2.62
N SER A 169 -13.72 -6.74 -2.29
CA SER A 169 -13.60 -7.86 -3.23
C SER A 169 -14.52 -7.71 -4.45
N MET A 170 -15.71 -7.15 -4.25
CA MET A 170 -16.60 -6.81 -5.37
C MET A 170 -15.93 -5.84 -6.35
N PHE A 171 -15.24 -4.79 -5.87
CA PHE A 171 -14.49 -3.88 -6.73
C PHE A 171 -13.37 -4.61 -7.49
N GLU A 172 -12.62 -5.48 -6.82
CA GLU A 172 -11.54 -6.24 -7.45
C GLU A 172 -12.03 -7.18 -8.55
N VAL A 173 -13.17 -7.83 -8.35
CA VAL A 173 -13.73 -8.79 -9.30
C VAL A 173 -14.51 -8.10 -10.43
N SER A 174 -15.26 -7.04 -10.12
CA SER A 174 -16.20 -6.45 -11.08
C SER A 174 -15.55 -5.36 -11.95
N PHE A 175 -14.50 -4.72 -11.49
CA PHE A 175 -13.90 -3.60 -12.18
C PHE A 175 -12.91 -4.02 -13.26
N THR A 176 -12.94 -3.29 -14.37
CA THR A 176 -11.88 -3.35 -15.38
C THR A 176 -10.55 -2.86 -14.78
N ALA A 177 -9.42 -3.19 -15.40
CA ALA A 177 -8.10 -2.76 -14.94
C ALA A 177 -8.00 -1.23 -14.71
N ARG A 178 -8.62 -0.44 -15.59
CA ARG A 178 -8.66 1.04 -15.44
C ARG A 178 -9.49 1.47 -14.23
N GLN A 179 -10.65 0.87 -14.04
CA GLN A 179 -11.52 1.18 -12.90
C GLN A 179 -10.87 0.77 -11.58
N ARG A 180 -10.17 -0.39 -11.55
CA ARG A 180 -9.39 -0.82 -10.36
C ARG A 180 -8.33 0.18 -9.96
N LYS A 181 -7.52 0.69 -10.89
CA LYS A 181 -6.53 1.74 -10.60
C LYS A 181 -7.18 3.00 -10.01
N ASN A 182 -8.33 3.39 -10.54
CA ASN A 182 -9.05 4.57 -10.08
C ASN A 182 -9.63 4.39 -8.67
N TYR A 183 -10.32 3.26 -8.39
CA TYR A 183 -10.88 3.08 -7.07
C TYR A 183 -9.78 2.97 -5.99
N LEU A 184 -8.68 2.27 -6.29
CA LEU A 184 -7.53 2.19 -5.39
C LEU A 184 -6.93 3.58 -5.10
N PHE A 185 -6.80 4.40 -6.13
CA PHE A 185 -6.40 5.80 -5.94
C PHE A 185 -7.35 6.55 -5.01
N TYR A 186 -8.67 6.43 -5.18
CA TYR A 186 -9.63 7.12 -4.31
C TYR A 186 -9.65 6.55 -2.90
N CYS A 187 -9.47 5.25 -2.70
CA CYS A 187 -9.33 4.66 -1.39
C CYS A 187 -8.08 5.21 -0.66
N LEU A 188 -6.93 5.19 -1.31
CA LEU A 188 -5.71 5.74 -0.74
C LEU A 188 -5.83 7.24 -0.48
N LEU A 189 -6.43 8.00 -1.41
CA LEU A 189 -6.66 9.44 -1.22
C LEU A 189 -7.54 9.74 0.00
N TYR A 190 -8.57 8.91 0.24
CA TYR A 190 -9.41 9.03 1.43
C TYR A 190 -8.61 8.77 2.70
N LEU A 191 -7.84 7.69 2.72
CA LEU A 191 -7.01 7.29 3.87
C LEU A 191 -5.91 8.33 4.16
N PHE A 192 -5.30 8.93 3.14
CA PHE A 192 -4.31 9.99 3.28
C PHE A 192 -4.84 11.29 3.87
N ARG A 193 -6.14 11.56 3.73
CA ARG A 193 -6.79 12.75 4.30
C ARG A 193 -7.26 12.57 5.74
N TYR A 194 -7.12 11.38 6.28
CA TYR A 194 -7.41 11.11 7.66
C TYR A 194 -6.22 11.59 8.51
N ASP A 195 -6.46 12.57 9.38
CA ASP A 195 -5.41 13.14 10.24
C ASP A 195 -4.98 12.20 11.35
N ASP A 196 -5.79 11.17 11.64
CA ASP A 196 -5.54 10.17 12.65
C ASP A 196 -5.25 8.82 12.01
N TRP A 197 -4.19 8.16 12.47
CA TRP A 197 -3.84 6.80 12.04
C TRP A 197 -4.86 5.75 12.51
N ASP A 198 -5.72 6.12 13.47
CA ASP A 198 -6.85 5.31 13.92
C ASP A 198 -8.07 5.57 13.03
N ILE A 199 -8.10 4.91 11.90
CA ILE A 199 -9.13 5.07 10.88
C ILE A 199 -10.45 4.45 11.36
N ASP A 200 -11.47 5.27 11.47
CA ASP A 200 -12.82 4.84 11.75
C ASP A 200 -13.36 3.94 10.63
N ILE A 201 -13.41 2.65 10.91
CA ILE A 201 -13.81 1.60 9.96
C ILE A 201 -15.23 1.80 9.44
N ASN A 202 -16.16 2.33 10.26
CA ASN A 202 -17.53 2.60 9.83
C ASN A 202 -17.59 3.78 8.84
N LYS A 203 -16.78 4.81 9.07
CA LYS A 203 -16.68 5.93 8.12
C LYS A 203 -16.02 5.50 6.82
N TYR A 204 -14.98 4.65 6.89
CA TYR A 204 -14.35 4.08 5.71
C TYR A 204 -15.33 3.22 4.91
N TYR A 205 -16.12 2.38 5.57
CA TYR A 205 -17.19 1.63 4.93
C TYR A 205 -18.21 2.55 4.25
N GLY A 206 -18.68 3.61 4.93
CA GLY A 206 -19.58 4.58 4.36
C GLY A 206 -19.02 5.28 3.11
N PHE A 207 -17.72 5.61 3.11
CA PHE A 207 -17.03 6.13 1.94
C PHE A 207 -17.04 5.13 0.77
N LEU A 208 -16.74 3.85 1.02
CA LEU A 208 -16.73 2.81 -0.01
C LEU A 208 -18.12 2.56 -0.61
N VAL A 209 -19.17 2.59 0.22
CA VAL A 209 -20.56 2.52 -0.27
C VAL A 209 -20.86 3.70 -1.20
N GLY A 210 -20.49 4.92 -0.80
CA GLY A 210 -20.65 6.10 -1.66
C GLY A 210 -19.84 6.02 -2.96
N LEU A 211 -18.69 5.38 -2.93
CA LEU A 211 -17.88 5.13 -4.12
C LEU A 211 -18.55 4.10 -5.05
N ALA A 212 -19.09 3.00 -4.48
CA ALA A 212 -19.85 2.00 -5.23
C ALA A 212 -21.07 2.61 -5.91
N ASP A 213 -21.82 3.42 -5.18
CA ASP A 213 -22.99 4.12 -5.74
C ASP A 213 -22.66 4.96 -6.97
N LYS A 214 -21.53 5.65 -6.98
CA LYS A 214 -21.06 6.43 -8.13
C LYS A 214 -20.67 5.57 -9.32
N TYR A 215 -20.14 4.36 -9.09
CA TYR A 215 -19.70 3.50 -10.17
C TYR A 215 -20.81 2.64 -10.78
N PHE A 216 -21.88 2.35 -10.02
CA PHE A 216 -22.92 1.40 -10.44
C PHE A 216 -24.29 2.03 -10.65
N LYS A 217 -24.53 3.29 -10.27
CA LYS A 217 -25.80 3.99 -10.48
C LYS A 217 -25.76 5.03 -11.61
N ASP A 218 -24.57 5.47 -12.04
CA ASP A 218 -24.35 6.35 -13.18
C ASP A 218 -23.93 5.54 -14.41
#